data_3c67573398927ebda5c7b6a82e83c809
#
_entry.id   3c67573398927ebda5c7b6a82e83c809
#
_cell.length_a   1.000
_cell.length_b   1.000
_cell.length_c   1.000
_cell.angle_alpha   90.00
_cell.angle_beta   90.00
_cell.angle_gamma   90.00
#
_symmetry.space_group_name_H-M   'P 1'
#
loop_
_entity.id
_entity.type
_entity.pdbx_description
1 polymer ?
#
loop_
_entity_poly.entity_id
_entity_poly.type
_entity_poly.pdbx_seq_one_letter_code
_entity_poly.pdbx_strand_id
1 'polypeptide(L)'
;MDAELNTAFSDRITEIENANAHDDLRQDGQRPLWKDILTVYAVKTTTDSENPLDAVSMDEEHAEVLRTIFWDMTVIEFTTETYTEEITVLVPTDDSTDEDGVVEETQTVEHTRLVISISGKTAQQMAEEYGFDEKQLGYVTELLSDEYSDLWANLSVPGVGSDDIVAVALSQVGNVGGQPYWSWYGFSSRVEWCACFVSWCGEQCGYIESGAMPKHSYRPTGVEWFRSRGQWQNRNSIPAPGTIIYFDWGGDGVADHVGIVESCDGSTVYTIEGNANNACKQLSYAVGDRRILGYGTLAP
;
A
#
# COMPACT_ATOMS: atom_id res chain seq x y z
N MET A 1 8.90 9.14 13.47
CA MET A 1 8.62 7.74 13.93
C MET A 1 7.92 6.95 12.83
N ASP A 2 6.66 7.27 12.46
CA ASP A 2 5.92 6.54 11.43
C ASP A 2 6.65 6.50 10.09
N ALA A 3 7.07 7.65 9.54
CA ALA A 3 7.87 7.71 8.32
C ALA A 3 9.19 6.91 8.42
N GLU A 4 9.82 6.89 9.58
CA GLU A 4 11.04 6.11 9.83
C GLU A 4 10.76 4.61 9.79
N LEU A 5 9.67 4.15 10.45
CA LEU A 5 9.28 2.74 10.44
C LEU A 5 8.83 2.27 9.06
N ASN A 6 8.11 3.11 8.32
CA ASN A 6 7.73 2.82 6.95
C ASN A 6 8.97 2.71 6.04
N THR A 7 9.94 3.62 6.18
CA THR A 7 11.21 3.54 5.46
C THR A 7 11.96 2.26 5.80
N ALA A 8 12.12 1.95 7.09
CA ALA A 8 12.82 0.74 7.53
C ALA A 8 12.14 -0.55 7.04
N PHE A 9 10.80 -0.55 6.97
CA PHE A 9 10.05 -1.67 6.40
C PHE A 9 10.30 -1.80 4.89
N SER A 10 10.23 -0.71 4.13
CA SER A 10 10.49 -0.70 2.69
C SER A 10 11.94 -1.11 2.38
N ASP A 11 12.90 -0.63 3.18
CA ASP A 11 14.31 -1.02 3.06
C ASP A 11 14.47 -2.53 3.27
N ARG A 12 13.76 -3.10 4.25
CA ARG A 12 13.79 -4.54 4.51
C ARG A 12 13.23 -5.36 3.35
N ILE A 13 12.14 -4.93 2.73
CA ILE A 13 11.61 -5.57 1.51
C ILE A 13 12.63 -5.48 0.38
N THR A 14 13.21 -4.30 0.16
CA THR A 14 14.24 -4.07 -0.87
C THR A 14 15.49 -4.92 -0.64
N GLU A 15 15.92 -5.10 0.61
CA GLU A 15 17.03 -6.00 0.95
C GLU A 15 16.72 -7.46 0.55
N ILE A 16 15.50 -7.95 0.85
CA ILE A 16 15.07 -9.30 0.48
C ILE A 16 15.05 -9.44 -1.04
N GLU A 17 14.48 -8.47 -1.75
CA GLU A 17 14.41 -8.43 -3.20
C GLU A 17 15.81 -8.47 -3.83
N ASN A 18 16.71 -7.62 -3.40
CA ASN A 18 18.09 -7.56 -3.91
C ASN A 18 18.94 -8.78 -3.57
N ALA A 19 18.63 -9.48 -2.48
CA ALA A 19 19.37 -10.67 -2.06
C ALA A 19 18.93 -11.95 -2.80
N ASN A 20 17.79 -11.95 -3.48
CA ASN A 20 17.22 -13.10 -4.14
C ASN A 20 17.02 -12.84 -5.64
N ALA A 21 17.76 -13.56 -6.49
CA ALA A 21 17.62 -13.43 -7.94
C ALA A 21 16.24 -13.94 -8.37
N HIS A 22 15.52 -13.13 -9.15
CA HIS A 22 14.18 -13.44 -9.65
C HIS A 22 13.89 -12.65 -10.93
N ASP A 23 12.95 -13.16 -11.73
CA ASP A 23 12.43 -12.49 -12.93
C ASP A 23 11.15 -11.70 -12.63
N ASP A 24 10.42 -12.13 -11.58
CA ASP A 24 9.12 -11.58 -11.20
C ASP A 24 8.99 -11.54 -9.67
N LEU A 25 8.30 -10.53 -9.15
CA LEU A 25 8.05 -10.32 -7.73
C LEU A 25 6.54 -10.38 -7.45
N ARG A 26 6.16 -11.14 -6.43
CA ARG A 26 4.84 -11.12 -5.82
C ARG A 26 4.96 -10.80 -4.34
N GLN A 27 4.22 -9.81 -3.90
CA GLN A 27 4.11 -9.46 -2.49
C GLN A 27 2.66 -9.69 -2.04
N ASP A 28 2.47 -10.50 -1.01
CA ASP A 28 1.16 -10.85 -0.48
C ASP A 28 1.06 -10.47 1.00
N GLY A 29 -0.17 -10.22 1.46
CA GLY A 29 -0.45 -10.05 2.87
C GLY A 29 -0.54 -8.60 3.33
N GLN A 30 -0.49 -8.38 4.63
CA GLN A 30 -0.78 -7.09 5.24
C GLN A 30 0.04 -6.92 6.53
N ARG A 31 0.58 -5.71 6.73
CA ARG A 31 1.26 -5.31 7.98
C ARG A 31 0.27 -5.26 9.15
N PRO A 32 0.76 -5.26 10.42
CA PRO A 32 -0.09 -5.00 11.56
C PRO A 32 -0.73 -3.61 11.45
N LEU A 33 -1.98 -3.50 11.90
CA LEU A 33 -2.67 -2.22 11.93
C LEU A 33 -2.06 -1.30 13.00
N TRP A 34 -1.91 -0.02 12.70
CA TRP A 34 -1.43 0.96 13.67
C TRP A 34 -2.28 1.00 14.96
N LYS A 35 -3.59 0.80 14.83
CA LYS A 35 -4.49 0.64 15.97
C LYS A 35 -4.03 -0.48 16.91
N ASP A 36 -3.65 -1.63 16.36
CA ASP A 36 -3.15 -2.76 17.14
C ASP A 36 -1.80 -2.45 17.78
N ILE A 37 -0.86 -1.87 17.01
CA ILE A 37 0.47 -1.48 17.48
C ILE A 37 0.37 -0.49 18.65
N LEU A 38 -0.41 0.58 18.48
CA LEU A 38 -0.59 1.61 19.48
C LEU A 38 -1.34 1.12 20.72
N THR A 39 -2.28 0.17 20.55
CA THR A 39 -2.95 -0.49 21.68
C THR A 39 -1.94 -1.26 22.53
N VAL A 40 -1.10 -2.09 21.89
CA VAL A 40 -0.05 -2.84 22.60
C VAL A 40 0.94 -1.89 23.26
N TYR A 41 1.37 -0.85 22.53
CA TYR A 41 2.28 0.19 23.03
C TYR A 41 1.70 0.88 24.29
N ALA A 42 0.46 1.38 24.22
CA ALA A 42 -0.18 2.07 25.32
C ALA A 42 -0.27 1.18 26.57
N VAL A 43 -0.72 -0.06 26.42
CA VAL A 43 -0.85 -0.99 27.54
C VAL A 43 0.52 -1.36 28.10
N LYS A 44 1.48 -1.69 27.24
CA LYS A 44 2.85 -2.08 27.67
C LYS A 44 3.54 -0.96 28.43
N THR A 45 3.49 0.27 27.92
CA THR A 45 4.21 1.41 28.52
C THR A 45 3.57 1.87 29.83
N THR A 46 2.24 2.00 29.87
CA THR A 46 1.55 2.56 31.05
C THR A 46 1.39 1.57 32.19
N THR A 47 1.51 0.28 31.95
CA THR A 47 1.32 -0.77 32.97
C THR A 47 2.61 -1.50 33.34
N ASP A 48 3.75 -1.11 32.77
CA ASP A 48 5.05 -1.65 33.20
C ASP A 48 5.30 -1.29 34.64
N SER A 49 5.46 -2.32 35.51
CA SER A 49 5.64 -2.14 36.95
C SER A 49 7.07 -1.75 37.34
N GLU A 50 8.04 -1.99 36.45
CA GLU A 50 9.46 -1.72 36.71
C GLU A 50 9.87 -0.36 36.11
N ASN A 51 9.35 0.00 34.97
CA ASN A 51 9.65 1.27 34.29
C ASN A 51 8.41 1.83 33.58
N PRO A 52 7.40 2.35 34.32
CA PRO A 52 6.20 2.88 33.69
C PRO A 52 6.53 4.15 32.92
N LEU A 53 6.27 4.13 31.61
CA LEU A 53 6.36 5.30 30.74
C LEU A 53 4.96 5.90 30.52
N ASP A 54 4.88 7.20 30.33
CA ASP A 54 3.63 7.81 29.87
C ASP A 54 3.40 7.49 28.39
N ALA A 55 2.13 7.42 27.96
CA ALA A 55 1.80 7.10 26.56
C ALA A 55 1.77 8.33 25.64
N VAL A 56 2.08 9.52 26.14
CA VAL A 56 1.91 10.80 25.44
C VAL A 56 3.25 11.36 24.95
N SER A 57 4.33 11.14 25.71
CA SER A 57 5.67 11.59 25.33
C SER A 57 6.22 10.70 24.21
N MET A 58 6.97 11.31 23.30
CA MET A 58 7.63 10.60 22.20
C MET A 58 9.12 10.97 22.18
N ASP A 59 9.81 10.67 23.27
CA ASP A 59 11.27 10.73 23.33
C ASP A 59 11.90 9.45 22.77
N GLU A 60 13.22 9.33 22.81
CA GLU A 60 13.93 8.20 22.22
C GLU A 60 13.60 6.85 22.92
N GLU A 61 13.29 6.86 24.21
CA GLU A 61 12.92 5.65 24.95
C GLU A 61 11.56 5.12 24.49
N HIS A 62 10.57 6.01 24.37
CA HIS A 62 9.24 5.68 23.83
C HIS A 62 9.33 5.23 22.37
N ALA A 63 10.16 5.92 21.59
CA ALA A 63 10.41 5.58 20.20
C ALA A 63 10.98 4.16 20.04
N GLU A 64 11.92 3.76 20.89
CA GLU A 64 12.52 2.42 20.86
C GLU A 64 11.51 1.33 21.23
N VAL A 65 10.66 1.58 22.22
CA VAL A 65 9.58 0.65 22.58
C VAL A 65 8.61 0.47 21.41
N LEU A 66 8.18 1.57 20.77
CA LEU A 66 7.27 1.51 19.64
C LEU A 66 7.90 0.80 18.43
N ARG A 67 9.18 1.06 18.16
CA ARG A 67 9.96 0.40 17.10
C ARG A 67 10.04 -1.12 17.34
N THR A 68 10.30 -1.52 18.57
CA THR A 68 10.33 -2.92 18.98
C THR A 68 8.98 -3.59 18.75
N ILE A 69 7.89 -2.99 19.22
CA ILE A 69 6.52 -3.53 19.06
C ILE A 69 6.17 -3.65 17.57
N PHE A 70 6.48 -2.63 16.76
CA PHE A 70 6.24 -2.68 15.32
C PHE A 70 6.89 -3.90 14.65
N TRP A 71 8.16 -4.17 14.97
CA TRP A 71 8.88 -5.31 14.40
C TRP A 71 8.44 -6.66 14.97
N ASP A 72 8.12 -6.73 16.25
CA ASP A 72 7.61 -7.96 16.90
C ASP A 72 6.23 -8.35 16.36
N MET A 73 5.44 -7.36 15.94
CA MET A 73 4.12 -7.56 15.30
C MET A 73 4.20 -7.80 13.80
N THR A 74 5.33 -7.50 13.15
CA THR A 74 5.51 -7.61 11.70
C THR A 74 6.25 -8.89 11.35
N VAL A 75 5.61 -9.79 10.60
CA VAL A 75 6.23 -11.02 10.10
C VAL A 75 6.43 -10.91 8.59
N ILE A 76 7.66 -11.08 8.14
CA ILE A 76 8.03 -11.07 6.72
C ILE A 76 8.68 -12.41 6.40
N GLU A 77 8.03 -13.19 5.57
CA GLU A 77 8.54 -14.45 5.04
C GLU A 77 8.73 -14.33 3.53
N PHE A 78 9.64 -15.09 2.97
CA PHE A 78 9.81 -15.11 1.52
C PHE A 78 10.20 -16.50 1.02
N THR A 79 9.83 -16.77 -0.23
CA THR A 79 10.17 -17.99 -0.94
C THR A 79 10.36 -17.71 -2.42
N THR A 80 11.03 -18.60 -3.14
CA THR A 80 11.14 -18.54 -4.59
C THR A 80 10.34 -19.68 -5.21
N GLU A 81 9.55 -19.35 -6.24
CA GLU A 81 8.77 -20.30 -7.04
C GLU A 81 9.28 -20.26 -8.47
N THR A 82 9.37 -21.43 -9.13
CA THR A 82 9.63 -21.49 -10.57
C THR A 82 8.34 -21.76 -11.32
N TYR A 83 8.16 -21.11 -12.45
CA TYR A 83 7.06 -21.36 -13.37
C TYR A 83 7.55 -21.28 -14.81
N THR A 84 6.79 -21.87 -15.73
CA THR A 84 7.11 -21.87 -17.16
C THR A 84 6.11 -21.06 -17.95
N GLU A 85 6.58 -20.33 -18.96
CA GLU A 85 5.77 -19.58 -19.91
C GLU A 85 6.08 -20.10 -21.33
N GLU A 86 5.02 -20.32 -22.12
CA GLU A 86 5.15 -20.59 -23.54
C GLU A 86 5.16 -19.28 -24.32
N ILE A 87 6.26 -18.98 -25.01
CA ILE A 87 6.41 -17.81 -25.85
C ILE A 87 6.52 -18.23 -27.32
N THR A 88 5.91 -17.44 -28.21
CA THR A 88 6.10 -17.60 -29.65
C THR A 88 7.25 -16.72 -30.12
N VAL A 89 8.25 -17.32 -30.72
CA VAL A 89 9.41 -16.62 -31.29
C VAL A 89 9.44 -16.81 -32.80
N LEU A 90 9.88 -15.79 -33.53
CA LEU A 90 10.12 -15.89 -34.97
C LEU A 90 11.54 -16.41 -35.20
N VAL A 91 11.65 -17.57 -35.81
CA VAL A 91 12.96 -18.20 -36.09
C VAL A 91 13.21 -18.13 -37.62
N PRO A 92 14.42 -17.73 -38.05
CA PRO A 92 14.78 -17.76 -39.46
C PRO A 92 14.66 -19.20 -40.04
N THR A 93 14.09 -19.33 -41.21
CA THR A 93 14.03 -20.60 -41.93
C THR A 93 14.76 -20.52 -43.26
N ASP A 94 15.44 -21.61 -43.58
CA ASP A 94 16.06 -21.79 -44.92
C ASP A 94 15.06 -22.36 -45.95
N ASP A 95 13.78 -22.55 -45.60
CA ASP A 95 12.76 -23.08 -46.52
C ASP A 95 12.32 -21.98 -47.49
N SER A 96 12.63 -22.19 -48.75
CA SER A 96 12.36 -21.26 -49.84
C SER A 96 10.86 -21.09 -50.18
N THR A 97 9.98 -21.73 -49.41
CA THR A 97 8.52 -21.64 -49.59
C THR A 97 7.88 -20.52 -48.74
N ASP A 98 8.57 -20.00 -47.75
CA ASP A 98 8.12 -18.87 -46.91
C ASP A 98 8.60 -17.53 -47.47
N GLU A 99 7.68 -16.67 -47.86
CA GLU A 99 7.97 -15.34 -48.45
C GLU A 99 8.73 -14.42 -47.48
N ASP A 100 8.56 -14.61 -46.14
CA ASP A 100 9.16 -13.79 -45.10
C ASP A 100 10.45 -14.41 -44.50
N GLY A 101 10.79 -15.66 -44.80
CA GLY A 101 11.99 -16.36 -44.33
C GLY A 101 12.02 -16.59 -42.83
N VAL A 102 10.89 -16.57 -42.15
CA VAL A 102 10.73 -16.82 -40.71
C VAL A 102 9.55 -17.75 -40.44
N VAL A 103 9.66 -18.58 -39.42
CA VAL A 103 8.55 -19.43 -38.91
C VAL A 103 8.32 -19.13 -37.45
N GLU A 104 7.08 -19.28 -37.02
CA GLU A 104 6.71 -19.20 -35.62
C GLU A 104 7.07 -20.51 -34.91
N GLU A 105 7.86 -20.43 -33.85
CA GLU A 105 8.21 -21.56 -32.97
C GLU A 105 7.77 -21.24 -31.54
N THR A 106 7.09 -22.20 -30.89
CA THR A 106 6.77 -22.07 -29.47
C THR A 106 7.94 -22.57 -28.63
N GLN A 107 8.43 -21.71 -27.78
CA GLN A 107 9.49 -22.04 -26.81
C GLN A 107 8.96 -21.92 -25.39
N THR A 108 9.37 -22.85 -24.52
CA THR A 108 9.08 -22.78 -23.09
C THR A 108 10.24 -22.10 -22.38
N VAL A 109 9.92 -21.00 -21.70
CA VAL A 109 10.88 -20.26 -20.87
C VAL A 109 10.56 -20.51 -19.41
N GLU A 110 11.58 -20.84 -18.61
CA GLU A 110 11.45 -20.95 -17.16
C GLU A 110 11.73 -19.60 -16.51
N HIS A 111 10.88 -19.19 -15.59
CA HIS A 111 10.97 -17.98 -14.82
C HIS A 111 11.01 -18.29 -13.33
N THR A 112 11.71 -17.43 -12.58
CA THR A 112 11.75 -17.47 -11.12
C THR A 112 10.96 -16.30 -10.54
N ARG A 113 10.00 -16.59 -9.68
CA ARG A 113 9.23 -15.57 -8.95
C ARG A 113 9.67 -15.55 -7.49
N LEU A 114 10.02 -14.37 -6.98
CA LEU A 114 10.15 -14.12 -5.55
C LEU A 114 8.76 -13.80 -4.97
N VAL A 115 8.33 -14.58 -3.98
CA VAL A 115 7.10 -14.33 -3.23
C VAL A 115 7.47 -13.86 -1.84
N ILE A 116 7.06 -12.65 -1.49
CA ILE A 116 7.22 -12.07 -0.15
C ILE A 116 5.84 -12.04 0.51
N SER A 117 5.70 -12.75 1.62
CA SER A 117 4.48 -12.84 2.41
C SER A 117 4.62 -12.00 3.68
N ILE A 118 3.72 -11.03 3.85
CA ILE A 118 3.70 -10.15 5.00
C ILE A 118 2.48 -10.50 5.85
N SER A 119 2.67 -10.67 7.15
CA SER A 119 1.56 -10.80 8.08
C SER A 119 1.76 -9.95 9.32
N GLY A 120 0.68 -9.29 9.73
CA GLY A 120 0.61 -8.51 10.96
C GLY A 120 -0.06 -9.29 12.06
N LYS A 121 0.55 -9.31 13.25
CA LYS A 121 -0.10 -9.83 14.44
C LYS A 121 -1.13 -8.83 14.95
N THR A 122 -2.24 -9.32 15.51
CA THR A 122 -3.21 -8.48 16.21
C THR A 122 -2.70 -8.07 17.59
N ALA A 123 -3.31 -7.05 18.18
CA ALA A 123 -2.98 -6.65 19.55
C ALA A 123 -3.20 -7.78 20.56
N GLN A 124 -4.22 -8.61 20.37
CA GLN A 124 -4.48 -9.77 21.22
C GLN A 124 -3.37 -10.81 21.12
N GLN A 125 -2.95 -11.17 19.91
CA GLN A 125 -1.85 -12.11 19.69
C GLN A 125 -0.55 -11.61 20.31
N MET A 126 -0.25 -10.32 20.14
CA MET A 126 0.96 -9.73 20.71
C MET A 126 0.90 -9.63 22.24
N ALA A 127 -0.27 -9.33 22.80
CA ALA A 127 -0.50 -9.32 24.23
C ALA A 127 -0.24 -10.70 24.88
N GLU A 128 -0.68 -11.77 24.21
CA GLU A 128 -0.39 -13.14 24.63
C GLU A 128 1.12 -13.45 24.57
N GLU A 129 1.80 -13.07 23.50
CA GLU A 129 3.25 -13.27 23.33
C GLU A 129 4.06 -12.49 24.37
N TYR A 130 3.64 -11.28 24.73
CA TYR A 130 4.27 -10.48 25.79
C TYR A 130 3.90 -10.94 27.20
N GLY A 131 2.99 -11.91 27.32
CA GLY A 131 2.57 -12.43 28.62
C GLY A 131 1.78 -11.43 29.44
N PHE A 132 0.95 -10.61 28.81
CA PHE A 132 0.10 -9.65 29.51
C PHE A 132 -0.82 -10.35 30.50
N ASP A 133 -0.95 -9.78 31.69
CA ASP A 133 -1.84 -10.29 32.73
C ASP A 133 -3.35 -10.03 32.38
N GLU A 134 -4.25 -10.58 33.18
CA GLU A 134 -5.71 -10.46 32.95
C GLU A 134 -6.16 -9.00 32.91
N LYS A 135 -5.55 -8.11 33.68
CA LYS A 135 -5.88 -6.70 33.72
C LYS A 135 -5.40 -5.99 32.45
N GLN A 136 -4.20 -6.29 31.99
CA GLN A 136 -3.62 -5.76 30.75
C GLN A 136 -4.42 -6.24 29.54
N LEU A 137 -4.82 -7.51 29.48
CA LEU A 137 -5.70 -8.05 28.45
C LEU A 137 -7.07 -7.35 28.44
N GLY A 138 -7.58 -7.00 29.63
CA GLY A 138 -8.79 -6.18 29.77
C GLY A 138 -8.62 -4.81 29.09
N TYR A 139 -7.50 -4.12 29.31
CA TYR A 139 -7.22 -2.84 28.67
C TYR A 139 -7.06 -2.95 27.15
N VAL A 140 -6.41 -4.00 26.63
CA VAL A 140 -6.34 -4.25 25.18
C VAL A 140 -7.74 -4.38 24.60
N THR A 141 -8.62 -5.16 25.25
CA THR A 141 -10.01 -5.36 24.79
C THR A 141 -10.80 -4.06 24.84
N GLU A 142 -10.66 -3.28 25.90
CA GLU A 142 -11.31 -1.99 26.08
C GLU A 142 -10.92 -0.99 25.00
N LEU A 143 -9.61 -0.78 24.77
CA LEU A 143 -9.11 0.14 23.76
C LEU A 143 -9.50 -0.22 22.33
N LEU A 144 -9.72 -1.50 22.04
CA LEU A 144 -10.16 -1.97 20.73
C LEU A 144 -11.69 -1.97 20.56
N SER A 145 -12.45 -1.68 21.60
CA SER A 145 -13.93 -1.67 21.56
C SER A 145 -14.47 -0.48 20.76
N ASP A 146 -15.75 -0.58 20.38
CA ASP A 146 -16.45 0.50 19.66
C ASP A 146 -16.56 1.80 20.49
N GLU A 147 -16.48 1.71 21.81
CA GLU A 147 -16.50 2.88 22.69
C GLU A 147 -15.30 3.83 22.44
N TYR A 148 -14.17 3.29 22.00
CA TYR A 148 -12.96 4.05 21.66
C TYR A 148 -12.80 4.31 20.16
N SER A 149 -13.81 4.02 19.34
CA SER A 149 -13.75 4.24 17.88
C SER A 149 -13.44 5.71 17.52
N ASP A 150 -14.05 6.67 18.26
CA ASP A 150 -13.78 8.10 18.08
C ASP A 150 -12.35 8.50 18.49
N LEU A 151 -11.75 7.80 19.46
CA LEU A 151 -10.35 8.02 19.84
C LEU A 151 -9.45 7.66 18.65
N TRP A 152 -9.66 6.49 18.06
CA TRP A 152 -8.88 6.04 16.92
C TRP A 152 -9.12 6.88 15.67
N ALA A 153 -10.35 7.30 15.42
CA ALA A 153 -10.71 8.19 14.30
C ALA A 153 -10.11 9.62 14.46
N ASN A 154 -9.95 10.10 15.70
CA ASN A 154 -9.43 11.43 16.00
C ASN A 154 -7.93 11.43 16.40
N LEU A 155 -7.32 10.27 16.54
CA LEU A 155 -5.88 10.18 16.72
C LEU A 155 -5.24 10.58 15.38
N SER A 156 -5.09 11.90 15.21
CA SER A 156 -4.27 12.48 14.16
C SER A 156 -2.79 12.22 14.48
N VAL A 157 -2.42 10.94 14.57
CA VAL A 157 -1.05 10.57 14.30
C VAL A 157 -0.90 10.83 12.80
N PRO A 158 0.04 11.67 12.36
CA PRO A 158 0.30 11.79 10.94
C PRO A 158 0.49 10.36 10.40
N GLY A 159 -0.49 9.86 9.62
CA GLY A 159 -0.48 8.51 9.09
C GLY A 159 -1.57 7.54 9.58
N VAL A 160 -2.27 7.75 10.68
CA VAL A 160 -3.23 6.75 11.22
C VAL A 160 -4.54 6.67 10.43
N GLY A 161 -4.99 7.76 9.81
CA GLY A 161 -6.18 7.72 8.95
C GLY A 161 -5.90 7.42 7.48
N SER A 162 -4.64 7.52 7.05
CA SER A 162 -4.22 7.30 5.66
C SER A 162 -3.47 5.97 5.46
N ASP A 163 -2.90 5.39 6.53
CA ASP A 163 -2.13 4.14 6.47
C ASP A 163 -2.99 2.94 6.09
N ASP A 164 -4.28 2.93 6.44
CA ASP A 164 -5.18 1.84 6.07
C ASP A 164 -5.25 1.67 4.55
N ILE A 165 -5.40 2.76 3.79
CA ILE A 165 -5.48 2.68 2.33
C ILE A 165 -4.12 2.35 1.70
N VAL A 166 -3.02 2.80 2.31
CA VAL A 166 -1.65 2.44 1.89
C VAL A 166 -1.39 0.95 2.13
N ALA A 167 -1.73 0.44 3.31
CA ALA A 167 -1.58 -0.98 3.64
C ALA A 167 -2.42 -1.87 2.70
N VAL A 168 -3.68 -1.47 2.45
CA VAL A 168 -4.55 -2.17 1.49
C VAL A 168 -3.94 -2.14 0.08
N ALA A 169 -3.45 -1.00 -0.37
CA ALA A 169 -2.86 -0.86 -1.70
C ALA A 169 -1.57 -1.67 -1.85
N LEU A 170 -0.70 -1.66 -0.83
CA LEU A 170 0.55 -2.45 -0.81
C LEU A 170 0.28 -3.95 -0.90
N SER A 171 -0.77 -4.45 -0.23
CA SER A 171 -1.17 -5.86 -0.30
C SER A 171 -1.58 -6.31 -1.71
N GLN A 172 -1.79 -5.38 -2.64
CA GLN A 172 -2.21 -5.65 -4.02
C GLN A 172 -1.06 -5.57 -5.03
N VAL A 173 0.14 -5.17 -4.59
CA VAL A 173 1.31 -5.07 -5.47
C VAL A 173 1.62 -6.45 -6.08
N GLY A 174 1.86 -6.47 -7.38
CA GLY A 174 2.06 -7.69 -8.17
C GLY A 174 0.80 -8.24 -8.84
N ASN A 175 -0.42 -7.82 -8.44
CA ASN A 175 -1.65 -8.24 -9.12
C ASN A 175 -1.68 -7.73 -10.56
N VAL A 176 -2.05 -8.61 -11.50
CA VAL A 176 -2.10 -8.35 -12.94
C VAL A 176 -3.54 -8.43 -13.47
N GLY A 177 -3.88 -7.59 -14.47
CA GLY A 177 -5.17 -7.64 -15.17
C GLY A 177 -6.33 -6.96 -14.45
N GLY A 178 -6.22 -6.68 -13.15
CA GLY A 178 -7.15 -5.88 -12.36
C GLY A 178 -8.57 -6.42 -12.23
N GLN A 179 -8.80 -7.73 -12.52
CA GLN A 179 -10.12 -8.34 -12.47
C GLN A 179 -10.84 -8.14 -11.13
N PRO A 180 -10.20 -8.24 -9.96
CA PRO A 180 -10.88 -8.00 -8.68
C PRO A 180 -11.45 -6.58 -8.55
N TYR A 181 -10.81 -5.58 -9.13
CA TYR A 181 -11.16 -4.17 -8.97
C TYR A 181 -12.24 -3.73 -9.95
N TRP A 182 -12.07 -4.02 -11.26
CA TRP A 182 -13.06 -3.63 -12.25
C TRP A 182 -14.35 -4.46 -12.15
N SER A 183 -14.28 -5.76 -11.75
CA SER A 183 -15.48 -6.56 -11.53
C SER A 183 -16.25 -6.13 -10.27
N TRP A 184 -15.55 -5.80 -9.17
CA TRP A 184 -16.17 -5.21 -7.98
C TRP A 184 -16.88 -3.89 -8.30
N TYR A 185 -16.27 -3.07 -9.17
CA TYR A 185 -16.88 -1.81 -9.57
C TYR A 185 -18.20 -2.02 -10.35
N GLY A 186 -18.36 -3.15 -11.03
CA GLY A 186 -19.55 -3.53 -11.79
C GLY A 186 -19.31 -3.73 -13.28
N PHE A 187 -18.05 -3.72 -13.74
CA PHE A 187 -17.74 -4.02 -15.15
C PHE A 187 -17.72 -5.53 -15.41
N SER A 188 -18.26 -5.96 -16.55
CA SER A 188 -18.31 -7.37 -16.97
C SER A 188 -17.09 -7.82 -17.77
N SER A 189 -16.23 -6.89 -18.16
CA SER A 189 -15.00 -7.13 -18.90
C SER A 189 -13.92 -6.13 -18.51
N ARG A 190 -12.66 -6.42 -18.88
CA ARG A 190 -11.52 -5.56 -18.58
C ARG A 190 -11.72 -4.14 -19.13
N VAL A 191 -11.47 -3.16 -18.27
CA VAL A 191 -11.42 -1.73 -18.56
C VAL A 191 -10.09 -1.15 -18.11
N GLU A 192 -9.84 0.14 -18.33
CA GLU A 192 -8.77 0.87 -17.66
C GLU A 192 -9.11 0.99 -16.17
N TRP A 193 -8.35 0.28 -15.32
CA TRP A 193 -8.76 -0.01 -13.94
C TRP A 193 -8.01 0.74 -12.84
N CYS A 194 -7.18 1.74 -13.16
CA CYS A 194 -6.48 2.53 -12.15
C CYS A 194 -7.42 3.18 -11.14
N ALA A 195 -8.52 3.81 -11.60
CA ALA A 195 -9.50 4.43 -10.73
C ALA A 195 -10.40 3.41 -10.01
N CYS A 196 -10.66 2.25 -10.62
CA CYS A 196 -11.34 1.14 -9.96
C CYS A 196 -10.50 0.60 -8.80
N PHE A 197 -9.19 0.47 -8.98
CA PHE A 197 -8.25 0.07 -7.95
C PHE A 197 -8.25 1.02 -6.75
N VAL A 198 -8.08 2.32 -7.00
CA VAL A 198 -8.11 3.35 -5.94
C VAL A 198 -9.45 3.35 -5.20
N SER A 199 -10.57 3.26 -5.93
CA SER A 199 -11.91 3.16 -5.32
C SER A 199 -12.09 1.87 -4.51
N TRP A 200 -11.55 0.75 -4.99
CA TRP A 200 -11.59 -0.52 -4.27
C TRP A 200 -10.79 -0.44 -2.95
N CYS A 201 -9.58 0.13 -2.98
CA CYS A 201 -8.81 0.34 -1.76
C CYS A 201 -9.56 1.22 -0.75
N GLY A 202 -10.19 2.31 -1.21
CA GLY A 202 -10.99 3.17 -0.36
C GLY A 202 -12.24 2.49 0.22
N GLU A 203 -12.87 1.56 -0.52
CA GLU A 203 -13.98 0.75 -0.01
C GLU A 203 -13.53 -0.18 1.11
N GLN A 204 -12.37 -0.83 0.96
CA GLN A 204 -11.83 -1.71 2.00
C GLN A 204 -11.57 -0.97 3.32
N CYS A 205 -11.33 0.34 3.25
CA CYS A 205 -11.11 1.22 4.41
C CYS A 205 -12.40 1.92 4.88
N GLY A 206 -13.55 1.68 4.27
CA GLY A 206 -14.81 2.39 4.58
C GLY A 206 -14.84 3.87 4.14
N TYR A 207 -13.85 4.34 3.36
CA TYR A 207 -13.72 5.75 2.99
C TYR A 207 -14.77 6.22 1.98
N ILE A 208 -15.37 5.31 1.22
CA ILE A 208 -16.48 5.63 0.32
C ILE A 208 -17.76 5.83 1.11
N GLU A 209 -18.06 4.95 2.07
CA GLU A 209 -19.24 5.03 2.92
C GLU A 209 -19.21 6.27 3.83
N SER A 210 -18.05 6.57 4.44
CA SER A 210 -17.86 7.76 5.26
C SER A 210 -17.86 9.07 4.47
N GLY A 211 -17.72 9.01 3.14
CA GLY A 211 -17.61 10.19 2.27
C GLY A 211 -16.25 10.84 2.30
N ALA A 212 -15.20 10.19 2.80
CA ALA A 212 -13.83 10.68 2.79
C ALA A 212 -13.22 10.70 1.38
N MET A 213 -13.69 9.82 0.48
CA MET A 213 -13.33 9.80 -0.94
C MET A 213 -14.48 9.33 -1.84
N PRO A 214 -14.44 9.67 -3.16
CA PRO A 214 -15.47 9.24 -4.09
C PRO A 214 -15.23 7.80 -4.58
N LYS A 215 -16.31 7.05 -4.83
CA LYS A 215 -16.27 5.89 -5.72
C LYS A 215 -16.28 6.37 -7.18
N HIS A 216 -15.18 6.13 -7.90
CA HIS A 216 -15.06 6.58 -9.31
C HIS A 216 -14.27 5.58 -10.14
N SER A 217 -14.62 5.46 -11.42
CA SER A 217 -13.89 4.70 -12.44
C SER A 217 -13.28 5.59 -13.52
N TYR A 218 -13.67 6.88 -13.53
CA TYR A 218 -13.16 7.90 -14.44
C TYR A 218 -12.38 8.96 -13.68
N ARG A 219 -11.10 9.11 -13.99
CA ARG A 219 -10.15 9.95 -13.23
C ARG A 219 -10.58 11.41 -13.07
N PRO A 220 -11.07 12.11 -14.14
CA PRO A 220 -11.52 13.49 -13.99
C PRO A 220 -12.66 13.69 -12.98
N THR A 221 -13.55 12.71 -12.82
CA THR A 221 -14.61 12.77 -11.80
C THR A 221 -14.05 12.81 -10.39
N GLY A 222 -12.98 12.04 -10.11
CA GLY A 222 -12.29 12.10 -8.83
C GLY A 222 -11.64 13.45 -8.57
N VAL A 223 -10.96 14.02 -9.57
CA VAL A 223 -10.35 15.35 -9.49
C VAL A 223 -11.40 16.42 -9.16
N GLU A 224 -12.53 16.41 -9.87
CA GLU A 224 -13.62 17.36 -9.64
C GLU A 224 -14.22 17.21 -8.23
N TRP A 225 -14.36 15.98 -7.76
CA TRP A 225 -14.87 15.71 -6.43
C TRP A 225 -13.98 16.32 -5.33
N PHE A 226 -12.66 16.13 -5.38
CA PHE A 226 -11.73 16.71 -4.43
C PHE A 226 -11.65 18.25 -4.55
N ARG A 227 -11.65 18.78 -5.77
CA ARG A 227 -11.65 20.24 -6.01
C ARG A 227 -12.88 20.92 -5.45
N SER A 228 -14.06 20.35 -5.66
CA SER A 228 -15.34 20.90 -5.18
C SER A 228 -15.44 20.97 -3.65
N ARG A 229 -14.63 20.19 -2.94
CA ARG A 229 -14.57 20.13 -1.47
C ARG A 229 -13.43 20.93 -0.86
N GLY A 230 -12.60 21.57 -1.67
CA GLY A 230 -11.40 22.25 -1.19
C GLY A 230 -10.29 21.29 -0.71
N GLN A 231 -10.40 20.03 -1.06
CA GLN A 231 -9.47 18.94 -0.70
C GLN A 231 -8.43 18.67 -1.81
N TRP A 232 -8.11 19.68 -2.61
CA TRP A 232 -7.17 19.57 -3.71
C TRP A 232 -5.88 20.32 -3.44
N GLN A 233 -4.75 19.63 -3.59
CA GLN A 233 -3.42 20.22 -3.53
C GLN A 233 -2.74 20.19 -4.90
N ASN A 234 -1.89 21.20 -5.16
CA ASN A 234 -1.13 21.23 -6.41
C ASN A 234 0.10 20.32 -6.37
N ARG A 235 0.68 20.05 -7.54
CA ARG A 235 1.83 19.13 -7.70
C ARG A 235 3.10 19.49 -6.91
N ASN A 236 3.25 20.74 -6.45
CA ASN A 236 4.43 21.18 -5.68
C ASN A 236 4.23 20.98 -4.17
N SER A 237 3.05 20.53 -3.74
CA SER A 237 2.79 20.19 -2.34
C SER A 237 3.51 18.90 -1.99
N ILE A 238 3.91 18.76 -0.73
CA ILE A 238 4.42 17.51 -0.16
C ILE A 238 3.20 16.72 0.30
N PRO A 239 2.85 15.62 -0.39
CA PRO A 239 1.67 14.85 -0.03
C PRO A 239 1.95 13.96 1.19
N ALA A 240 0.93 13.77 2.03
CA ALA A 240 0.96 12.76 3.09
C ALA A 240 0.67 11.36 2.51
N PRO A 241 1.09 10.27 3.18
CA PRO A 241 0.68 8.91 2.85
C PRO A 241 -0.85 8.79 2.76
N GLY A 242 -1.36 7.95 1.87
CA GLY A 242 -2.78 7.76 1.63
C GLY A 242 -3.45 8.84 0.77
N THR A 243 -2.76 9.94 0.47
CA THR A 243 -3.23 10.97 -0.47
C THR A 243 -3.43 10.36 -1.86
N ILE A 244 -4.49 10.74 -2.56
CA ILE A 244 -4.77 10.26 -3.91
C ILE A 244 -4.03 11.13 -4.93
N ILE A 245 -3.11 10.56 -5.69
CA ILE A 245 -2.32 11.26 -6.70
C ILE A 245 -2.95 11.11 -8.08
N TYR A 246 -3.04 12.22 -8.82
CA TYR A 246 -3.56 12.24 -10.20
C TYR A 246 -2.47 12.73 -11.15
N PHE A 247 -2.40 12.09 -12.31
CA PHE A 247 -1.42 12.38 -13.34
C PHE A 247 -2.07 12.92 -14.61
N ASP A 248 -1.38 13.82 -15.28
CA ASP A 248 -1.68 14.36 -16.61
C ASP A 248 -0.44 14.16 -17.48
N TRP A 249 -0.40 13.07 -18.20
CA TRP A 249 0.73 12.73 -19.06
C TRP A 249 0.69 13.47 -20.39
N GLY A 250 -0.51 13.85 -20.82
CA GLY A 250 -0.76 14.61 -22.04
C GLY A 250 -0.45 16.09 -21.93
N GLY A 251 -0.48 16.65 -20.70
CA GLY A 251 -0.26 18.07 -20.41
C GLY A 251 -1.43 18.95 -20.83
N ASP A 252 -2.64 18.39 -20.91
CA ASP A 252 -3.86 19.08 -21.31
C ASP A 252 -4.77 19.53 -20.14
N GLY A 253 -4.34 19.25 -18.91
CA GLY A 253 -5.05 19.56 -17.68
C GLY A 253 -6.12 18.55 -17.28
N VAL A 254 -6.22 17.42 -17.99
CA VAL A 254 -7.14 16.31 -17.73
C VAL A 254 -6.37 15.13 -17.11
N ALA A 255 -6.95 14.49 -16.10
CA ALA A 255 -6.29 13.36 -15.46
C ALA A 255 -6.32 12.11 -16.34
N ASP A 256 -5.15 11.60 -16.69
CA ASP A 256 -4.94 10.36 -17.46
C ASP A 256 -4.85 9.13 -16.55
N HIS A 257 -4.32 9.31 -15.33
CA HIS A 257 -4.03 8.22 -14.40
C HIS A 257 -4.25 8.64 -12.96
N VAL A 258 -4.32 7.65 -12.05
CA VAL A 258 -4.52 7.86 -10.62
C VAL A 258 -3.87 6.73 -9.83
N GLY A 259 -3.30 7.08 -8.69
CA GLY A 259 -2.70 6.17 -7.73
C GLY A 259 -2.90 6.63 -6.30
N ILE A 260 -2.22 5.96 -5.38
CA ILE A 260 -2.21 6.27 -3.94
C ILE A 260 -0.78 6.62 -3.56
N VAL A 261 -0.59 7.70 -2.82
CA VAL A 261 0.72 8.07 -2.28
C VAL A 261 1.06 7.08 -1.17
N GLU A 262 2.15 6.37 -1.33
CA GLU A 262 2.71 5.49 -0.31
C GLU A 262 3.45 6.31 0.76
N SER A 263 4.37 7.16 0.30
CA SER A 263 5.16 8.05 1.15
C SER A 263 5.74 9.22 0.35
N CYS A 264 6.29 10.22 1.06
CA CYS A 264 7.05 11.29 0.44
C CYS A 264 8.19 11.72 1.37
N ASP A 265 9.43 11.75 0.86
CA ASP A 265 10.61 12.17 1.61
C ASP A 265 10.90 13.68 1.51
N GLY A 266 9.99 14.44 0.88
CA GLY A 266 10.13 15.88 0.62
C GLY A 266 10.75 16.19 -0.74
N SER A 267 11.37 15.23 -1.42
CA SER A 267 11.93 15.35 -2.76
C SER A 267 11.30 14.36 -3.75
N THR A 268 10.96 13.20 -3.28
CA THR A 268 10.41 12.06 -4.04
C THR A 268 9.08 11.63 -3.44
N VAL A 269 8.09 11.45 -4.31
CA VAL A 269 6.79 10.87 -3.98
C VAL A 269 6.82 9.42 -4.43
N TYR A 270 6.64 8.49 -3.51
CA TYR A 270 6.48 7.06 -3.76
C TYR A 270 4.99 6.75 -3.86
N THR A 271 4.60 5.92 -4.82
CA THR A 271 3.20 5.67 -5.14
C THR A 271 2.91 4.19 -5.31
N ILE A 272 1.65 3.80 -5.08
CA ILE A 272 1.11 2.49 -5.42
C ILE A 272 0.04 2.72 -6.48
N GLU A 273 0.21 2.11 -7.64
CA GLU A 273 -0.59 2.39 -8.83
C GLU A 273 -1.17 1.12 -9.44
N GLY A 274 -2.49 1.07 -9.53
CA GLY A 274 -3.19 0.04 -10.30
C GLY A 274 -3.15 0.35 -11.79
N ASN A 275 -3.10 -0.68 -12.64
CA ASN A 275 -3.03 -0.58 -14.09
C ASN A 275 -1.75 0.10 -14.65
N ALA A 276 -0.68 0.12 -13.88
CA ALA A 276 0.63 0.52 -14.37
C ALA A 276 1.23 -0.63 -15.20
N ASN A 277 1.12 -0.53 -16.53
CA ASN A 277 1.39 -1.63 -17.47
C ASN A 277 0.58 -2.91 -17.14
N ASN A 278 -0.71 -2.73 -16.90
CA ASN A 278 -1.67 -3.80 -16.58
C ASN A 278 -1.40 -4.52 -15.22
N ALA A 279 -0.59 -3.94 -14.34
CA ALA A 279 -0.29 -4.49 -13.03
C ALA A 279 -0.44 -3.44 -11.91
N CYS A 280 -0.54 -3.89 -10.66
CA CYS A 280 -0.40 -3.05 -9.49
C CYS A 280 1.09 -2.96 -9.15
N LYS A 281 1.64 -1.73 -9.09
CA LYS A 281 3.08 -1.48 -8.94
C LYS A 281 3.36 -0.33 -7.98
N GLN A 282 4.52 -0.42 -7.33
CA GLN A 282 5.15 0.72 -6.68
C GLN A 282 5.97 1.50 -7.70
N LEU A 283 5.81 2.82 -7.71
CA LEU A 283 6.51 3.75 -8.59
C LEU A 283 6.97 4.99 -7.81
N SER A 284 7.78 5.84 -8.42
CA SER A 284 8.24 7.07 -7.78
C SER A 284 8.38 8.23 -8.76
N TYR A 285 8.19 9.45 -8.23
CA TYR A 285 8.22 10.70 -9.00
C TYR A 285 8.88 11.80 -8.16
N ALA A 286 9.56 12.74 -8.77
CA ALA A 286 10.01 13.93 -8.07
C ALA A 286 8.81 14.79 -7.62
N VAL A 287 8.90 15.41 -6.43
CA VAL A 287 7.94 16.44 -6.02
C VAL A 287 7.94 17.55 -7.07
N GLY A 288 6.76 17.95 -7.54
CA GLY A 288 6.62 18.94 -8.60
C GLY A 288 6.83 18.41 -10.04
N ASP A 289 6.98 17.11 -10.23
CA ASP A 289 7.03 16.50 -11.57
C ASP A 289 5.86 17.01 -12.41
N ARG A 290 6.17 17.43 -13.65
CA ARG A 290 5.16 18.00 -14.57
C ARG A 290 4.04 17.04 -14.94
N ARG A 291 4.28 15.72 -14.82
CA ARG A 291 3.29 14.67 -15.06
C ARG A 291 2.24 14.59 -13.95
N ILE A 292 2.54 15.09 -12.75
CA ILE A 292 1.60 15.14 -11.65
C ILE A 292 0.64 16.32 -11.89
N LEU A 293 -0.66 16.03 -11.96
CA LEU A 293 -1.72 17.04 -12.02
C LEU A 293 -1.94 17.68 -10.65
N GLY A 294 -1.94 16.88 -9.61
CA GLY A 294 -2.14 17.27 -8.22
C GLY A 294 -2.63 16.13 -7.35
N TYR A 295 -3.07 16.49 -6.15
CA TYR A 295 -3.40 15.53 -5.09
C TYR A 295 -4.78 15.80 -4.51
N GLY A 296 -5.55 14.71 -4.27
CA GLY A 296 -6.77 14.72 -3.48
C GLY A 296 -6.47 14.27 -2.06
N THR A 297 -6.70 15.14 -1.07
CA THR A 297 -6.50 14.81 0.35
C THR A 297 -7.75 14.18 0.92
N LEU A 298 -7.59 13.06 1.64
CA LEU A 298 -8.70 12.46 2.37
C LEU A 298 -9.09 13.40 3.52
N ALA A 299 -10.40 13.59 3.72
CA ALA A 299 -10.87 14.30 4.91
C ALA A 299 -10.72 13.37 6.12
N PRO A 300 -10.37 13.92 7.29
CA PRO A 300 -10.40 13.18 8.53
C PRO A 300 -11.84 12.75 8.90
#